data_13cef7565c03580c33f11597eba67a9d
#
_entry.id   13cef7565c03580c33f11597eba67a9d
#
_cell.length_a   1.000
_cell.length_b   1.000
_cell.length_c   1.000
_cell.angle_alpha   90.00
_cell.angle_beta   90.00
_cell.angle_gamma   90.00
#
_symmetry.space_group_name_H-M   'P 1'
#
loop_
_entity.id
_entity.type
_entity.pdbx_description
1 polymer ?
#
loop_
_entity_poly.entity_id
_entity_poly.type
_entity_poly.pdbx_seq_one_letter_code
_entity_poly.pdbx_strand_id
1 'polypeptide(L)'
;MKSRGVWGAVAALSWLGVALAGDGKAPERCDPPSSSALKTAMLAALPSAAATPSPTSGMVWITGGTFDMGSNEAMFEDAQPVHPVSVNGFWMDETEVTNAQWRKFIDATHYVTIAERVPKPEDYPGAKPEMLFAGSVVFAPPDHPVPLDNHFQWWNYVAGADWKHPEGAKSSIEKRMDHPVVHVAYDDVLAYAKWAGKRLPTEGEWEFAARGGLKQKKYVWGDVFKPGGKFMANTFQGHFPEKNTGADGYLATNPVKAFPPNKFGLYGMAGNVWEWVSDWYRADYYRQLGTAGVTKNPQGPSNSDDPSEPGVAKKVQKGGSFLCTDQYCARYMPGARGKGAPDTGTNHLGFRLVKDAPAPH
;
A
#
# COMPACT_ATOMS: atom_id res chain seq x y z
N MET A 1 17.89 -14.74 23.74
CA MET A 1 17.62 -13.30 23.66
C MET A 1 16.54 -13.13 22.63
N LYS A 2 15.33 -12.76 23.04
CA LYS A 2 14.15 -12.67 22.17
C LYS A 2 14.16 -11.29 21.49
N SER A 3 14.51 -11.23 20.20
CA SER A 3 14.33 -10.04 19.38
C SER A 3 12.82 -9.86 19.13
N ARG A 4 12.19 -8.92 19.82
CA ARG A 4 10.85 -8.45 19.48
C ARG A 4 10.98 -7.63 18.20
N GLY A 5 10.62 -8.21 17.08
CA GLY A 5 10.52 -7.51 15.81
C GLY A 5 9.43 -6.43 15.90
N VAL A 6 9.84 -5.18 15.92
CA VAL A 6 8.94 -4.03 15.81
C VAL A 6 8.58 -3.87 14.34
N TRP A 7 7.40 -4.31 13.95
CA TRP A 7 6.85 -4.15 12.61
C TRP A 7 6.03 -2.85 12.56
N GLY A 8 6.75 -1.73 12.39
CA GLY A 8 6.11 -0.44 12.23
C GLY A 8 5.46 -0.29 10.88
N ALA A 9 4.15 -0.13 10.85
CA ALA A 9 3.51 0.66 9.82
C ALA A 9 4.08 2.09 9.89
N VAL A 10 4.14 2.77 8.77
CA VAL A 10 4.26 4.22 8.79
C VAL A 10 2.99 4.72 9.49
N ALA A 11 3.10 5.06 10.76
CA ALA A 11 2.00 5.63 11.49
C ALA A 11 1.59 6.93 10.78
N ALA A 12 0.33 7.07 10.46
CA ALA A 12 -0.25 8.38 10.31
C ALA A 12 0.23 9.23 11.49
N LEU A 13 0.55 10.46 11.21
CA LEU A 13 1.01 11.47 12.15
C LEU A 13 0.28 11.45 13.51
N SER A 14 0.53 10.45 14.33
CA SER A 14 0.28 10.54 15.77
C SER A 14 1.46 11.26 16.42
N TRP A 15 1.69 12.50 16.00
CA TRP A 15 2.70 13.40 16.57
C TRP A 15 2.33 13.92 17.96
N LEU A 16 1.42 13.23 18.65
CA LEU A 16 0.88 13.64 19.93
C LEU A 16 1.03 12.55 20.97
N GLY A 17 2.07 12.62 21.71
CA GLY A 17 2.27 11.77 22.86
C GLY A 17 3.54 11.99 23.64
N VAL A 18 3.89 13.23 23.92
CA VAL A 18 4.63 13.52 25.15
C VAL A 18 3.58 13.88 26.20
N ALA A 19 3.06 12.89 26.90
CA ALA A 19 2.21 13.08 28.04
C ALA A 19 3.07 13.45 29.25
N LEU A 20 2.97 14.68 29.67
CA LEU A 20 3.24 15.05 31.07
C LEU A 20 2.06 14.53 31.91
N ALA A 21 2.35 13.71 32.88
CA ALA A 21 1.40 13.21 33.86
C ALA A 21 0.75 14.39 34.61
N GLY A 22 -0.57 14.42 34.63
CA GLY A 22 -1.37 15.33 35.42
C GLY A 22 -2.74 14.71 35.65
N ASP A 23 -3.06 14.39 36.92
CA ASP A 23 -4.33 13.85 37.38
C ASP A 23 -5.53 14.74 37.01
N GLY A 24 -6.61 14.14 36.56
CA GLY A 24 -7.91 14.83 36.52
C GLY A 24 -8.92 14.28 35.52
N LYS A 25 -9.95 13.64 36.06
CA LYS A 25 -11.31 13.34 35.57
C LYS A 25 -11.56 13.41 34.07
N ALA A 26 -12.03 12.29 33.50
CA ALA A 26 -12.55 12.15 32.15
C ALA A 26 -13.78 13.08 31.90
N PRO A 27 -13.83 13.84 30.80
CA PRO A 27 -15.05 14.43 30.30
C PRO A 27 -15.81 13.44 29.42
N GLU A 28 -17.13 13.53 29.46
CA GLU A 28 -18.08 12.75 28.67
C GLU A 28 -17.78 12.85 27.16
N ARG A 29 -17.93 11.72 26.46
CA ARG A 29 -17.80 11.63 25.02
C ARG A 29 -18.90 12.44 24.33
N CYS A 30 -18.49 13.47 23.62
CA CYS A 30 -19.27 13.97 22.49
C CYS A 30 -18.75 13.27 21.25
N ASP A 31 -19.56 12.38 20.64
CA ASP A 31 -19.24 11.78 19.37
C ASP A 31 -19.19 12.86 18.28
N PRO A 32 -18.10 12.98 17.52
CA PRO A 32 -18.07 13.89 16.38
C PRO A 32 -19.03 13.37 15.28
N PRO A 33 -19.70 14.25 14.51
CA PRO A 33 -20.53 13.81 13.40
C PRO A 33 -19.68 13.01 12.42
N SER A 34 -20.15 11.82 12.06
CA SER A 34 -19.46 10.87 11.20
C SER A 34 -18.97 11.54 9.91
N SER A 35 -17.69 11.47 9.63
CA SER A 35 -17.04 11.98 8.41
C SER A 35 -17.57 11.34 7.10
N SER A 36 -18.50 10.36 7.21
CA SER A 36 -19.07 9.62 6.09
C SER A 36 -19.91 10.46 5.13
N ALA A 37 -20.64 11.48 5.61
CA ALA A 37 -21.54 12.28 4.76
C ALA A 37 -20.78 13.22 3.80
N LEU A 38 -19.68 13.83 4.25
CA LEU A 38 -18.80 14.66 3.41
C LEU A 38 -18.02 13.82 2.38
N LYS A 39 -17.57 12.62 2.78
CA LYS A 39 -16.89 11.68 1.89
C LYS A 39 -17.82 11.20 0.75
N THR A 40 -19.07 10.90 1.06
CA THR A 40 -20.05 10.47 0.05
C THR A 40 -20.39 11.59 -0.94
N ALA A 41 -20.48 12.86 -0.49
CA ALA A 41 -20.76 13.98 -1.37
C ALA A 41 -19.62 14.30 -2.35
N MET A 42 -18.35 14.21 -1.91
CA MET A 42 -17.18 14.43 -2.80
C MET A 42 -17.03 13.33 -3.85
N LEU A 43 -17.24 12.05 -3.46
CA LEU A 43 -17.21 10.93 -4.41
C LEU A 43 -18.37 11.00 -5.43
N ALA A 44 -19.51 11.59 -5.08
CA ALA A 44 -20.66 11.74 -5.97
C ALA A 44 -20.44 12.78 -7.09
N ALA A 45 -19.55 13.75 -6.89
CA ALA A 45 -19.35 14.88 -7.81
C ALA A 45 -18.32 14.62 -8.94
N LEU A 46 -17.59 13.47 -8.92
CA LEU A 46 -16.62 13.20 -9.97
C LEU A 46 -17.30 12.84 -11.30
N PRO A 47 -16.88 13.44 -12.43
CA PRO A 47 -17.43 13.10 -13.73
C PRO A 47 -17.13 11.62 -14.09
N SER A 48 -18.06 10.97 -14.74
CA SER A 48 -17.88 9.63 -15.31
C SER A 48 -16.84 9.69 -16.41
N ALA A 49 -16.03 8.65 -16.55
CA ALA A 49 -14.98 8.58 -17.57
C ALA A 49 -15.51 8.85 -18.97
N ALA A 50 -14.85 9.75 -19.71
CA ALA A 50 -15.05 9.92 -21.15
C ALA A 50 -14.64 8.62 -21.87
N ALA A 51 -15.30 8.32 -22.98
CA ALA A 51 -15.18 7.07 -23.76
C ALA A 51 -13.73 6.58 -23.90
N THR A 52 -13.42 5.47 -23.26
CA THR A 52 -12.10 4.83 -23.19
C THR A 52 -11.93 3.76 -24.24
N PRO A 53 -10.68 3.51 -24.72
CA PRO A 53 -10.34 2.27 -25.45
C PRO A 53 -10.76 1.08 -24.59
N SER A 54 -11.09 -0.06 -25.20
CA SER A 54 -11.66 -1.27 -24.57
C SER A 54 -11.58 -1.30 -23.04
N PRO A 55 -12.68 -1.50 -22.30
CA PRO A 55 -12.72 -1.36 -20.85
C PRO A 55 -11.74 -2.28 -20.07
N THR A 56 -10.99 -3.11 -20.79
CA THR A 56 -9.97 -4.05 -20.28
C THR A 56 -8.60 -3.85 -20.94
N SER A 57 -8.38 -2.76 -21.67
CA SER A 57 -7.04 -2.45 -22.22
C SER A 57 -6.02 -2.25 -21.10
N GLY A 58 -4.88 -2.96 -21.17
CA GLY A 58 -3.83 -2.94 -20.12
C GLY A 58 -4.20 -3.75 -18.87
N MET A 59 -5.17 -4.65 -18.98
CA MET A 59 -5.56 -5.59 -17.94
C MET A 59 -5.35 -7.04 -18.37
N VAL A 60 -5.13 -7.92 -17.42
CA VAL A 60 -5.00 -9.37 -17.60
C VAL A 60 -6.21 -10.04 -16.97
N TRP A 61 -6.78 -11.04 -17.67
CA TRP A 61 -7.82 -11.89 -17.11
C TRP A 61 -7.21 -12.90 -16.14
N ILE A 62 -7.67 -12.89 -14.91
CA ILE A 62 -7.34 -13.86 -13.86
C ILE A 62 -8.53 -14.81 -13.73
N THR A 63 -8.34 -16.07 -14.09
CA THR A 63 -9.44 -17.05 -14.16
C THR A 63 -10.08 -17.35 -12.79
N GLY A 64 -9.42 -16.97 -11.71
CA GLY A 64 -9.83 -17.33 -10.35
C GLY A 64 -9.46 -18.77 -9.99
N GLY A 65 -9.86 -19.20 -8.81
CA GLY A 65 -9.55 -20.54 -8.31
C GLY A 65 -9.33 -20.57 -6.80
N THR A 66 -8.93 -21.73 -6.29
CA THR A 66 -8.64 -21.94 -4.87
C THR A 66 -7.13 -22.01 -4.67
N PHE A 67 -6.63 -21.32 -3.62
CA PHE A 67 -5.22 -21.30 -3.26
C PHE A 67 -5.05 -21.26 -1.74
N ASP A 68 -3.85 -21.52 -1.29
CA ASP A 68 -3.46 -21.39 0.11
C ASP A 68 -2.96 -19.97 0.35
N MET A 69 -3.76 -19.13 1.00
CA MET A 69 -3.48 -17.73 1.33
C MET A 69 -2.66 -17.64 2.60
N GLY A 70 -1.70 -16.71 2.64
CA GLY A 70 -0.87 -16.46 3.80
C GLY A 70 0.56 -17.00 3.69
N SER A 71 1.27 -17.00 4.81
CA SER A 71 2.68 -17.36 4.88
C SER A 71 2.99 -18.17 6.14
N ASN A 72 3.89 -19.16 6.03
CA ASN A 72 4.43 -19.89 7.17
C ASN A 72 5.76 -19.29 7.69
N GLU A 73 6.23 -18.17 7.12
CA GLU A 73 7.41 -17.47 7.61
C GLU A 73 7.13 -16.90 9.00
N ALA A 74 7.97 -17.28 9.99
CA ALA A 74 7.76 -16.92 11.40
C ALA A 74 7.70 -15.40 11.65
N MET A 75 8.27 -14.60 10.76
CA MET A 75 8.28 -13.15 10.86
C MET A 75 6.94 -12.50 10.47
N PHE A 76 5.99 -13.25 9.91
CA PHE A 76 4.68 -12.76 9.45
C PHE A 76 3.55 -13.38 10.28
N GLU A 77 3.54 -13.12 11.59
CA GLU A 77 2.53 -13.65 12.51
C GLU A 77 1.09 -13.27 12.12
N ASP A 78 0.93 -12.08 11.53
CA ASP A 78 -0.34 -11.53 11.05
C ASP A 78 -0.82 -12.16 9.73
N ALA A 79 0.03 -12.94 9.06
CA ALA A 79 -0.28 -13.69 7.85
C ALA A 79 -0.44 -15.21 8.11
N GLN A 80 -0.64 -15.60 9.34
CA GLN A 80 -0.79 -17.00 9.79
C GLN A 80 -2.15 -17.23 10.45
N PRO A 81 -2.66 -18.47 10.36
CA PRO A 81 -2.14 -19.61 9.58
C PRO A 81 -2.36 -19.46 8.09
N VAL A 82 -1.61 -20.21 7.29
CA VAL A 82 -1.98 -20.45 5.88
C VAL A 82 -3.32 -21.14 5.84
N HIS A 83 -4.23 -20.66 4.98
CA HIS A 83 -5.61 -21.15 4.92
C HIS A 83 -6.15 -21.11 3.49
N PRO A 84 -7.11 -21.99 3.14
CA PRO A 84 -7.63 -22.07 1.78
C PRO A 84 -8.62 -20.95 1.49
N VAL A 85 -8.38 -20.22 0.40
CA VAL A 85 -9.25 -19.17 -0.13
C VAL A 85 -9.59 -19.46 -1.58
N SER A 86 -10.81 -19.16 -1.98
CA SER A 86 -11.26 -19.21 -3.38
C SER A 86 -11.68 -17.83 -3.83
N VAL A 87 -11.20 -17.42 -5.00
CA VAL A 87 -11.58 -16.16 -5.67
C VAL A 87 -12.23 -16.44 -7.00
N ASN A 88 -13.22 -15.65 -7.38
CA ASN A 88 -13.83 -15.68 -8.72
C ASN A 88 -12.85 -15.13 -9.74
N GLY A 89 -13.16 -15.25 -11.03
CA GLY A 89 -12.39 -14.59 -12.09
C GLY A 89 -12.63 -13.08 -12.12
N PHE A 90 -11.60 -12.33 -12.46
CA PHE A 90 -11.60 -10.86 -12.56
C PHE A 90 -10.52 -10.37 -13.52
N TRP A 91 -10.66 -9.14 -14.01
CA TRP A 91 -9.61 -8.44 -14.71
C TRP A 91 -8.75 -7.67 -13.73
N MET A 92 -7.42 -7.71 -13.86
CA MET A 92 -6.47 -6.97 -13.04
C MET A 92 -5.56 -6.12 -13.93
N ASP A 93 -5.26 -4.90 -13.52
CA ASP A 93 -4.27 -4.06 -14.18
C ASP A 93 -2.93 -4.80 -14.27
N GLU A 94 -2.34 -4.82 -15.45
CA GLU A 94 -1.08 -5.52 -15.73
C GLU A 94 0.07 -5.00 -14.85
N THR A 95 0.02 -3.73 -14.48
CA THR A 95 1.01 -3.01 -13.69
C THR A 95 0.34 -2.20 -12.58
N GLU A 96 1.14 -1.62 -11.71
CA GLU A 96 0.71 -0.52 -10.86
C GLU A 96 0.23 0.66 -11.74
N VAL A 97 -0.65 1.51 -11.21
CA VAL A 97 -1.08 2.73 -11.91
C VAL A 97 0.11 3.68 -12.03
N THR A 98 0.41 4.10 -13.25
CA THR A 98 1.56 4.96 -13.55
C THR A 98 1.28 6.45 -13.33
N ASN A 99 2.34 7.25 -13.20
CA ASN A 99 2.25 8.72 -13.18
C ASN A 99 1.52 9.27 -14.42
N ALA A 100 1.75 8.66 -15.61
CA ALA A 100 1.06 9.06 -16.84
C ALA A 100 -0.45 8.80 -16.78
N GLN A 101 -0.87 7.67 -16.20
CA GLN A 101 -2.29 7.35 -16.04
C GLN A 101 -2.94 8.22 -14.97
N TRP A 102 -2.24 8.46 -13.86
CA TRP A 102 -2.70 9.34 -12.79
C TRP A 102 -2.87 10.79 -13.28
N ARG A 103 -1.90 11.32 -14.04
CA ARG A 103 -1.99 12.66 -14.63
C ARG A 103 -3.25 12.83 -15.47
N LYS A 104 -3.63 11.82 -16.29
CA LYS A 104 -4.89 11.87 -17.08
C LYS A 104 -6.13 12.01 -16.20
N PHE A 105 -6.15 11.34 -15.05
CA PHE A 105 -7.23 11.49 -14.07
C PHE A 105 -7.28 12.92 -13.51
N ILE A 106 -6.13 13.44 -13.09
CA ILE A 106 -6.05 14.79 -12.54
C ILE A 106 -6.45 15.84 -13.60
N ASP A 107 -5.96 15.72 -14.83
CA ASP A 107 -6.29 16.64 -15.93
C ASP A 107 -7.79 16.61 -16.27
N ALA A 108 -8.43 15.43 -16.18
CA ALA A 108 -9.85 15.28 -16.47
C ALA A 108 -10.79 15.73 -15.34
N THR A 109 -10.33 15.68 -14.09
CA THR A 109 -11.21 15.86 -12.92
C THR A 109 -10.84 17.07 -12.05
N HIS A 110 -9.63 17.60 -12.20
CA HIS A 110 -9.03 18.60 -11.33
C HIS A 110 -9.01 18.17 -9.85
N TYR A 111 -8.90 16.85 -9.62
CA TYR A 111 -8.87 16.29 -8.27
C TYR A 111 -7.63 16.79 -7.53
N VAL A 112 -7.81 17.22 -6.30
CA VAL A 112 -6.72 17.62 -5.39
C VAL A 112 -6.50 16.49 -4.40
N THR A 113 -5.30 15.89 -4.39
CA THR A 113 -4.97 14.77 -3.50
C THR A 113 -4.87 15.19 -2.04
N ILE A 114 -4.92 14.22 -1.13
CA ILE A 114 -4.77 14.50 0.32
C ILE A 114 -3.42 15.17 0.60
N ALA A 115 -2.35 14.72 -0.05
CA ALA A 115 -1.02 15.32 0.10
C ALA A 115 -0.94 16.81 -0.35
N GLU A 116 -1.81 17.24 -1.26
CA GLU A 116 -1.87 18.62 -1.75
C GLU A 116 -2.77 19.52 -0.88
N ARG A 117 -3.43 18.99 0.16
CA ARG A 117 -4.32 19.75 1.07
C ARG A 117 -3.61 20.07 2.37
N VAL A 118 -3.86 21.27 2.89
CA VAL A 118 -3.46 21.61 4.26
C VAL A 118 -4.38 20.83 5.21
N PRO A 119 -3.82 20.02 6.14
CA PRO A 119 -4.62 19.31 7.14
C PRO A 119 -5.42 20.28 8.02
N LYS A 120 -6.64 19.92 8.36
CA LYS A 120 -7.46 20.74 9.24
C LYS A 120 -7.13 20.50 10.71
N PRO A 121 -7.11 21.54 11.56
CA PRO A 121 -6.81 21.38 12.99
C PRO A 121 -7.77 20.43 13.71
N GLU A 122 -9.04 20.37 13.29
CA GLU A 122 -10.03 19.47 13.87
C GLU A 122 -9.75 17.98 13.61
N ASP A 123 -9.05 17.66 12.51
CA ASP A 123 -8.68 16.27 12.16
C ASP A 123 -7.42 15.82 12.93
N TYR A 124 -6.65 16.76 13.49
CA TYR A 124 -5.42 16.52 14.22
C TYR A 124 -5.39 17.26 15.58
N PRO A 125 -6.22 16.86 16.55
CA PRO A 125 -6.31 17.54 17.85
C PRO A 125 -4.96 17.61 18.56
N GLY A 126 -4.52 18.83 18.90
CA GLY A 126 -3.26 19.09 19.58
C GLY A 126 -2.04 19.24 18.68
N ALA A 127 -2.16 19.07 17.35
CA ALA A 127 -1.09 19.41 16.43
C ALA A 127 -0.84 20.93 16.47
N LYS A 128 0.43 21.33 16.49
CA LYS A 128 0.75 22.76 16.41
C LYS A 128 0.49 23.29 15.00
N PRO A 129 -0.01 24.53 14.84
CA PRO A 129 -0.34 25.11 13.53
C PRO A 129 0.78 25.01 12.50
N GLU A 130 2.04 25.17 12.93
CA GLU A 130 3.22 25.07 12.06
C GLU A 130 3.49 23.67 11.53
N MET A 131 2.84 22.65 12.06
CA MET A 131 2.91 21.26 11.60
C MET A 131 1.81 20.91 10.60
N LEU A 132 0.81 21.79 10.44
CA LEU A 132 -0.33 21.59 9.54
C LEU A 132 -0.03 22.26 8.19
N PHE A 133 0.65 21.55 7.31
CA PHE A 133 0.97 22.01 5.96
C PHE A 133 0.73 20.89 4.94
N ALA A 134 0.47 21.27 3.70
CA ALA A 134 0.35 20.30 2.60
C ALA A 134 1.69 19.59 2.38
N GLY A 135 1.66 18.27 2.35
CA GLY A 135 2.85 17.44 2.22
C GLY A 135 2.54 15.97 2.42
N SER A 136 3.58 15.17 2.46
CA SER A 136 3.46 13.73 2.62
C SER A 136 4.73 13.13 3.23
N VAL A 137 4.67 11.84 3.57
CA VAL A 137 5.78 11.12 4.21
C VAL A 137 6.80 10.67 3.16
N VAL A 138 8.07 11.03 3.36
CA VAL A 138 9.18 10.73 2.47
C VAL A 138 10.25 9.95 3.22
N PHE A 139 10.75 8.89 2.60
CA PHE A 139 11.95 8.21 3.07
C PHE A 139 13.19 9.10 2.89
N ALA A 140 13.87 9.36 3.97
CA ALA A 140 15.10 10.15 4.03
C ALA A 140 16.17 9.32 4.75
N PRO A 141 17.09 8.66 4.02
CA PRO A 141 18.11 7.83 4.62
C PRO A 141 19.00 8.67 5.56
N PRO A 142 19.29 8.17 6.78
CA PRO A 142 20.26 8.81 7.66
C PRO A 142 21.68 8.70 7.07
N ASP A 143 22.57 9.59 7.47
CA ASP A 143 23.99 9.61 7.04
C ASP A 143 24.89 8.70 7.90
N HIS A 144 24.31 8.02 8.89
CA HIS A 144 24.98 7.10 9.83
C HIS A 144 24.08 5.93 10.19
N PRO A 145 24.63 4.80 10.66
CA PRO A 145 23.85 3.67 11.13
C PRO A 145 22.95 4.05 12.31
N VAL A 146 21.67 3.62 12.22
CA VAL A 146 20.66 3.87 13.26
C VAL A 146 20.00 2.56 13.70
N PRO A 147 19.52 2.47 14.96
CA PRO A 147 18.70 1.34 15.42
C PRO A 147 17.41 1.23 14.59
N LEU A 148 17.00 -0.02 14.27
CA LEU A 148 15.81 -0.28 13.44
C LEU A 148 14.49 -0.30 14.24
N ASP A 149 14.51 0.06 15.52
CA ASP A 149 13.36 0.11 16.41
C ASP A 149 12.64 1.48 16.42
N ASN A 150 13.24 2.50 15.81
CA ASN A 150 12.68 3.84 15.70
C ASN A 150 12.67 4.32 14.25
N HIS A 151 11.56 4.08 13.56
CA HIS A 151 11.38 4.42 12.16
C HIS A 151 11.34 5.94 11.86
N PHE A 152 11.15 6.80 12.86
CA PHE A 152 11.22 8.26 12.69
C PHE A 152 12.63 8.76 12.31
N GLN A 153 13.64 7.93 12.41
CA GLN A 153 15.00 8.28 12.00
C GLN A 153 15.19 8.32 10.48
N TRP A 154 14.25 7.73 9.70
CA TRP A 154 14.31 7.71 8.23
C TRP A 154 12.99 8.08 7.55
N TRP A 155 11.97 8.47 8.31
CA TRP A 155 10.72 8.98 7.77
C TRP A 155 10.51 10.43 8.17
N ASN A 156 10.32 11.31 7.16
CA ASN A 156 10.04 12.73 7.38
C ASN A 156 8.73 13.11 6.70
N TYR A 157 7.92 13.93 7.37
CA TYR A 157 6.82 14.61 6.71
C TYR A 157 7.35 15.86 6.03
N VAL A 158 7.25 15.90 4.69
CA VAL A 158 7.94 16.89 3.84
C VAL A 158 6.93 17.80 3.16
N ALA A 159 7.08 19.10 3.37
CA ALA A 159 6.24 20.12 2.73
C ALA A 159 6.36 20.06 1.20
N GLY A 160 5.20 20.05 0.51
CA GLY A 160 5.13 19.98 -0.93
C GLY A 160 5.58 18.63 -1.52
N ALA A 161 5.71 17.58 -0.70
CA ALA A 161 5.79 16.22 -1.22
C ALA A 161 4.38 15.75 -1.61
N ASP A 162 4.21 15.40 -2.87
CA ASP A 162 2.98 14.94 -3.47
C ASP A 162 3.27 14.02 -4.67
N TRP A 163 2.25 13.60 -5.40
CA TRP A 163 2.42 12.74 -6.56
C TRP A 163 3.28 13.33 -7.69
N LYS A 164 3.35 14.67 -7.82
CA LYS A 164 4.20 15.40 -8.79
C LYS A 164 5.63 15.58 -8.29
N HIS A 165 5.79 15.63 -6.98
CA HIS A 165 7.00 15.98 -6.26
C HIS A 165 7.37 14.91 -5.20
N PRO A 166 7.76 13.68 -5.61
CA PRO A 166 7.87 12.53 -4.68
C PRO A 166 8.91 12.69 -3.56
N GLU A 167 9.92 13.51 -3.75
CA GLU A 167 10.95 13.81 -2.74
C GLU A 167 10.80 15.24 -2.17
N GLY A 168 9.63 15.87 -2.33
CA GLY A 168 9.34 17.25 -1.93
C GLY A 168 9.39 18.23 -3.10
N ALA A 169 9.05 19.50 -2.85
CA ALA A 169 8.75 20.55 -3.84
C ALA A 169 9.80 20.78 -4.95
N LYS A 170 11.05 20.37 -4.73
CA LYS A 170 12.13 20.49 -5.73
C LYS A 170 12.28 19.26 -6.64
N SER A 171 11.58 18.18 -6.36
CA SER A 171 11.58 16.97 -7.17
C SER A 171 10.54 17.01 -8.30
N SER A 172 10.60 16.08 -9.25
CA SER A 172 9.68 16.03 -10.38
C SER A 172 9.54 14.63 -10.94
N ILE A 173 8.34 14.31 -11.44
CA ILE A 173 8.02 13.05 -12.14
C ILE A 173 8.21 13.12 -13.66
N GLU A 174 8.62 14.23 -14.24
CA GLU A 174 8.66 14.42 -15.71
C GLU A 174 9.51 13.36 -16.44
N LYS A 175 10.49 12.79 -15.78
CA LYS A 175 11.32 11.68 -16.29
C LYS A 175 10.89 10.31 -15.74
N ARG A 176 9.75 10.24 -15.05
CA ARG A 176 9.23 9.05 -14.35
C ARG A 176 7.76 8.79 -14.69
N MET A 177 7.32 9.11 -15.92
CA MET A 177 5.92 8.98 -16.32
C MET A 177 5.43 7.53 -16.38
N ASP A 178 6.32 6.60 -16.60
CA ASP A 178 6.10 5.14 -16.60
C ASP A 178 6.42 4.47 -15.25
N HIS A 179 6.76 5.24 -14.22
CA HIS A 179 6.87 4.76 -12.84
C HIS A 179 5.48 4.75 -12.17
N PRO A 180 5.28 3.95 -11.09
CA PRO A 180 4.05 4.00 -10.33
C PRO A 180 3.82 5.39 -9.71
N VAL A 181 2.56 5.81 -9.65
CA VAL A 181 2.17 6.96 -8.84
C VAL A 181 2.35 6.64 -7.37
N VAL A 182 2.86 7.60 -6.61
CA VAL A 182 3.08 7.52 -5.16
C VAL A 182 2.44 8.71 -4.44
N HIS A 183 2.50 8.73 -3.11
CA HIS A 183 1.84 9.77 -2.28
C HIS A 183 0.33 9.82 -2.45
N VAL A 184 -0.28 8.70 -2.78
CA VAL A 184 -1.73 8.57 -2.89
C VAL A 184 -2.29 7.92 -1.62
N ALA A 185 -3.14 8.66 -0.92
CA ALA A 185 -3.90 8.15 0.20
C ALA A 185 -5.05 7.24 -0.29
N TYR A 186 -5.66 6.49 0.60
CA TYR A 186 -6.69 5.52 0.22
C TYR A 186 -7.90 6.17 -0.47
N ASP A 187 -8.36 7.34 0.03
CA ASP A 187 -9.47 8.07 -0.59
C ASP A 187 -9.11 8.61 -1.99
N ASP A 188 -7.84 8.99 -2.24
CA ASP A 188 -7.35 9.40 -3.56
C ASP A 188 -7.47 8.23 -4.56
N VAL A 189 -7.08 7.04 -4.09
CA VAL A 189 -7.16 5.80 -4.89
C VAL A 189 -8.61 5.44 -5.20
N LEU A 190 -9.54 5.58 -4.23
CA LEU A 190 -10.97 5.34 -4.47
C LEU A 190 -11.55 6.33 -5.49
N ALA A 191 -11.12 7.60 -5.46
CA ALA A 191 -11.52 8.60 -6.44
C ALA A 191 -11.08 8.21 -7.85
N TYR A 192 -9.81 7.80 -8.01
CA TYR A 192 -9.28 7.29 -9.28
C TYR A 192 -10.03 6.04 -9.74
N ALA A 193 -10.22 5.06 -8.86
CA ALA A 193 -10.91 3.81 -9.17
C ALA A 193 -12.33 4.06 -9.71
N LYS A 194 -13.08 4.95 -9.06
CA LYS A 194 -14.41 5.37 -9.50
C LYS A 194 -14.38 6.01 -10.88
N TRP A 195 -13.45 6.94 -11.13
CA TRP A 195 -13.27 7.59 -12.43
C TRP A 195 -12.94 6.57 -13.52
N ALA A 196 -12.06 5.60 -13.23
CA ALA A 196 -11.66 4.56 -14.16
C ALA A 196 -12.72 3.46 -14.37
N GLY A 197 -13.84 3.46 -13.63
CA GLY A 197 -14.83 2.39 -13.66
C GLY A 197 -14.29 1.04 -13.20
N LYS A 198 -13.40 1.05 -12.20
CA LYS A 198 -12.69 -0.08 -11.61
C LYS A 198 -12.84 -0.06 -10.08
N ARG A 199 -12.26 -1.03 -9.40
CA ARG A 199 -12.17 -1.09 -7.94
C ARG A 199 -10.79 -1.55 -7.48
N LEU A 200 -10.47 -1.36 -6.20
CA LEU A 200 -9.33 -2.03 -5.57
C LEU A 200 -9.55 -3.56 -5.55
N PRO A 201 -8.48 -4.37 -5.67
CA PRO A 201 -8.56 -5.79 -5.37
C PRO A 201 -8.81 -6.01 -3.88
N THR A 202 -9.45 -7.12 -3.52
CA THR A 202 -9.38 -7.64 -2.16
C THR A 202 -7.97 -8.19 -1.90
N GLU A 203 -7.62 -8.34 -0.61
CA GLU A 203 -6.34 -8.95 -0.23
C GLU A 203 -6.18 -10.36 -0.83
N GLY A 204 -7.27 -11.14 -0.83
CA GLY A 204 -7.28 -12.48 -1.43
C GLY A 204 -7.10 -12.46 -2.95
N GLU A 205 -7.74 -11.55 -3.66
CA GLU A 205 -7.56 -11.39 -5.11
C GLU A 205 -6.13 -10.97 -5.47
N TRP A 206 -5.59 -10.01 -4.72
CA TRP A 206 -4.23 -9.53 -4.93
C TRP A 206 -3.21 -10.66 -4.73
N GLU A 207 -3.31 -11.40 -3.63
CA GLU A 207 -2.36 -12.49 -3.33
C GLU A 207 -2.48 -13.65 -4.31
N PHE A 208 -3.72 -14.05 -4.70
CA PHE A 208 -3.94 -15.05 -5.73
C PHE A 208 -3.25 -14.66 -7.04
N ALA A 209 -3.45 -13.43 -7.47
CA ALA A 209 -2.84 -12.89 -8.68
C ALA A 209 -1.31 -12.81 -8.58
N ALA A 210 -0.77 -12.36 -7.45
CA ALA A 210 0.66 -12.27 -7.20
C ALA A 210 1.35 -13.64 -7.25
N ARG A 211 0.73 -14.68 -6.70
CA ARG A 211 1.28 -16.04 -6.75
C ARG A 211 1.38 -16.61 -8.17
N GLY A 212 0.63 -16.10 -9.13
CA GLY A 212 0.73 -16.52 -10.53
C GLY A 212 0.57 -18.04 -10.73
N GLY A 213 -0.24 -18.71 -9.92
CA GLY A 213 -0.43 -20.17 -9.94
C GLY A 213 0.67 -20.98 -9.21
N LEU A 214 1.65 -20.34 -8.60
CA LEU A 214 2.68 -21.02 -7.78
C LEU A 214 2.09 -21.34 -6.39
N LYS A 215 2.22 -22.61 -5.97
CA LYS A 215 1.75 -23.04 -4.64
C LYS A 215 2.81 -22.78 -3.58
N GLN A 216 2.47 -21.97 -2.58
CA GLN A 216 3.29 -21.69 -1.37
C GLN A 216 4.77 -21.39 -1.64
N LYS A 217 5.07 -20.80 -2.80
CA LYS A 217 6.44 -20.35 -3.08
C LYS A 217 6.75 -19.08 -2.30
N LYS A 218 8.03 -18.94 -1.92
CA LYS A 218 8.53 -17.84 -1.10
C LYS A 218 8.36 -16.49 -1.81
N TYR A 219 8.64 -16.46 -3.12
CA TYR A 219 8.51 -15.25 -3.96
C TYR A 219 7.54 -15.49 -5.10
N VAL A 220 7.10 -14.42 -5.73
CA VAL A 220 6.19 -14.47 -6.90
C VAL A 220 6.82 -15.17 -8.12
N TRP A 221 8.11 -15.43 -8.11
CA TRP A 221 8.88 -16.15 -9.14
C TRP A 221 9.41 -17.52 -8.70
N GLY A 222 9.27 -17.92 -7.44
CA GLY A 222 9.76 -19.20 -6.92
C GLY A 222 10.39 -19.11 -5.53
N ASP A 223 11.39 -19.92 -5.23
CA ASP A 223 11.98 -19.99 -3.89
C ASP A 223 13.37 -19.33 -3.78
N VAL A 224 14.01 -19.01 -4.90
CA VAL A 224 15.35 -18.42 -4.93
C VAL A 224 15.24 -16.91 -5.16
N PHE A 225 15.78 -16.09 -4.24
CA PHE A 225 15.68 -14.63 -4.32
C PHE A 225 16.27 -14.06 -5.63
N LYS A 226 17.46 -14.53 -6.02
CA LYS A 226 18.14 -14.15 -7.28
C LYS A 226 18.41 -15.39 -8.13
N PRO A 227 17.43 -15.89 -8.89
CA PRO A 227 17.64 -17.04 -9.75
C PRO A 227 18.67 -16.71 -10.84
N GLY A 228 19.71 -17.54 -10.95
CA GLY A 228 20.83 -17.28 -11.87
C GLY A 228 21.57 -15.96 -11.61
N GLY A 229 21.53 -15.44 -10.37
CA GLY A 229 22.18 -14.20 -9.99
C GLY A 229 21.41 -12.91 -10.38
N LYS A 230 20.22 -13.02 -11.00
CA LYS A 230 19.44 -11.89 -11.48
C LYS A 230 18.46 -11.40 -10.42
N PHE A 231 18.35 -10.09 -10.27
CA PHE A 231 17.25 -9.48 -9.51
C PHE A 231 15.92 -9.65 -10.26
N MET A 232 14.87 -9.96 -9.52
CA MET A 232 13.53 -10.20 -10.06
C MET A 232 12.53 -9.13 -9.62
N ALA A 233 12.95 -8.22 -8.75
CA ALA A 233 12.14 -7.11 -8.23
C ALA A 233 13.06 -6.00 -7.74
N ASN A 234 12.52 -4.78 -7.66
CA ASN A 234 13.18 -3.63 -7.05
C ASN A 234 12.97 -3.68 -5.52
N THR A 235 14.05 -3.92 -4.79
CA THR A 235 14.06 -3.99 -3.32
C THR A 235 15.31 -3.31 -2.79
N PHE A 236 15.38 -3.01 -1.50
CA PHE A 236 16.54 -2.33 -0.92
C PHE A 236 17.78 -3.22 -0.94
N GLN A 237 18.87 -2.73 -1.49
CA GLN A 237 20.12 -3.46 -1.67
C GLN A 237 21.26 -2.79 -0.90
N GLY A 238 21.70 -3.38 0.17
CA GLY A 238 22.79 -2.85 0.98
C GLY A 238 22.47 -2.87 2.46
N HIS A 239 22.77 -1.80 3.18
CA HIS A 239 22.54 -1.70 4.63
C HIS A 239 21.40 -0.72 4.91
N PHE A 240 20.25 -1.25 5.36
CA PHE A 240 19.06 -0.44 5.65
C PHE A 240 19.18 0.25 7.01
N PRO A 241 18.77 1.52 7.13
CA PRO A 241 18.18 2.41 6.12
C PRO A 241 19.18 3.34 5.42
N GLU A 242 20.46 3.35 5.82
CA GLU A 242 21.41 4.41 5.45
C GLU A 242 22.04 4.23 4.06
N LYS A 243 22.15 3.00 3.55
CA LYS A 243 22.92 2.77 2.32
C LYS A 243 22.24 1.77 1.38
N ASN A 244 21.48 2.30 0.42
CA ASN A 244 21.06 1.52 -0.74
C ASN A 244 22.15 1.56 -1.82
N THR A 245 22.64 0.40 -2.27
CA THR A 245 23.68 0.31 -3.31
C THR A 245 23.11 0.38 -4.72
N GLY A 246 21.79 0.25 -4.89
CA GLY A 246 21.13 0.19 -6.20
C GLY A 246 21.60 -0.99 -7.05
N ALA A 247 21.99 -2.11 -6.44
CA ALA A 247 22.53 -3.27 -7.17
C ALA A 247 21.52 -3.92 -8.11
N ASP A 248 20.22 -3.70 -7.89
CA ASP A 248 19.12 -4.09 -8.77
C ASP A 248 18.85 -3.09 -9.92
N GLY A 249 19.59 -1.97 -9.94
CA GLY A 249 19.50 -0.90 -10.94
C GLY A 249 18.76 0.35 -10.47
N TYR A 250 18.18 0.36 -9.25
CA TYR A 250 17.31 1.44 -8.79
C TYR A 250 17.58 1.83 -7.33
N LEU A 251 17.42 3.11 -7.02
CA LEU A 251 17.53 3.66 -5.65
C LEU A 251 16.15 4.07 -5.08
N ALA A 252 15.16 4.23 -5.94
CA ALA A 252 13.78 4.59 -5.65
C ALA A 252 12.86 3.76 -6.55
N THR A 253 11.67 4.25 -6.91
CA THR A 253 10.78 3.55 -7.84
C THR A 253 11.43 3.29 -9.20
N ASN A 254 10.98 2.26 -9.90
CA ASN A 254 11.38 1.91 -11.26
C ASN A 254 10.19 1.97 -12.23
N PRO A 255 10.42 1.99 -13.56
CA PRO A 255 9.38 1.78 -14.55
C PRO A 255 8.60 0.49 -14.28
N VAL A 256 7.27 0.53 -14.37
CA VAL A 256 6.38 -0.58 -13.94
C VAL A 256 6.61 -1.91 -14.66
N LYS A 257 7.36 -1.93 -15.77
CA LYS A 257 7.73 -3.15 -16.52
C LYS A 257 9.23 -3.44 -16.52
N ALA A 258 9.99 -2.89 -15.57
CA ALA A 258 11.44 -3.05 -15.53
C ALA A 258 11.88 -4.49 -15.19
N PHE A 259 11.09 -5.24 -14.45
CA PHE A 259 11.35 -6.63 -14.10
C PHE A 259 10.36 -7.58 -14.80
N PRO A 260 10.69 -8.88 -14.93
CA PRO A 260 9.82 -9.83 -15.60
C PRO A 260 8.45 -9.97 -14.92
N PRO A 261 7.37 -10.22 -15.68
CA PRO A 261 6.06 -10.50 -15.11
C PRO A 261 6.03 -11.88 -14.43
N ASN A 262 5.04 -12.08 -13.54
CA ASN A 262 4.73 -13.41 -13.05
C ASN A 262 4.05 -14.27 -14.14
N LYS A 263 3.70 -15.53 -13.81
CA LYS A 263 3.10 -16.45 -14.80
C LYS A 263 1.71 -16.05 -15.32
N PHE A 264 1.04 -15.12 -14.63
CA PHE A 264 -0.23 -14.56 -15.12
C PHE A 264 -0.03 -13.30 -15.98
N GLY A 265 1.21 -12.87 -16.22
CA GLY A 265 1.52 -11.69 -17.03
C GLY A 265 1.48 -10.38 -16.23
N LEU A 266 1.46 -10.44 -14.91
CA LEU A 266 1.42 -9.25 -14.03
C LEU A 266 2.83 -8.83 -13.63
N TYR A 267 3.12 -7.55 -13.80
CA TYR A 267 4.39 -6.92 -13.41
C TYR A 267 4.29 -6.29 -12.01
N GLY A 268 5.43 -6.06 -11.36
CA GLY A 268 5.51 -5.32 -10.11
C GLY A 268 4.79 -5.95 -8.91
N MET A 269 4.50 -7.27 -8.94
CA MET A 269 3.82 -7.95 -7.83
C MET A 269 4.73 -8.19 -6.61
N ALA A 270 5.94 -7.63 -6.61
CA ALA A 270 6.89 -7.66 -5.50
C ALA A 270 7.86 -6.50 -5.63
N GLY A 271 8.11 -5.77 -4.55
CA GLY A 271 8.98 -4.59 -4.53
C GLY A 271 8.36 -3.37 -5.22
N ASN A 272 9.17 -2.46 -5.71
CA ASN A 272 8.79 -1.18 -6.31
C ASN A 272 7.97 -0.30 -5.35
N VAL A 273 6.64 -0.46 -5.31
CA VAL A 273 5.79 0.24 -4.35
C VAL A 273 4.83 -0.73 -3.65
N TRP A 274 4.50 -0.45 -2.40
CA TRP A 274 3.35 -1.05 -1.75
C TRP A 274 2.08 -0.75 -2.52
N GLU A 275 1.11 -1.66 -2.46
CA GLU A 275 -0.17 -1.48 -3.14
C GLU A 275 -1.34 -1.55 -2.16
N TRP A 276 -2.21 -0.53 -2.20
CA TRP A 276 -3.46 -0.55 -1.48
C TRP A 276 -4.37 -1.67 -1.97
N VAL A 277 -5.00 -2.37 -1.02
CA VAL A 277 -6.13 -3.27 -1.28
C VAL A 277 -7.38 -2.83 -0.50
N SER A 278 -8.55 -3.41 -0.80
CA SER A 278 -9.81 -2.94 -0.22
C SER A 278 -9.98 -3.25 1.27
N ASP A 279 -9.28 -4.25 1.77
CA ASP A 279 -9.50 -4.84 3.09
C ASP A 279 -9.03 -3.92 4.22
N TRP A 280 -9.82 -3.89 5.32
CA TRP A 280 -9.33 -3.39 6.58
C TRP A 280 -8.26 -4.34 7.14
N TYR A 281 -7.25 -3.78 7.79
CA TYR A 281 -6.24 -4.59 8.46
C TYR A 281 -6.73 -5.03 9.84
N ARG A 282 -6.69 -6.34 10.10
CA ARG A 282 -6.80 -6.93 11.43
C ARG A 282 -5.69 -7.95 11.62
N ALA A 283 -4.99 -7.86 12.74
CA ALA A 283 -3.85 -8.74 13.03
C ALA A 283 -4.26 -10.22 13.20
N ASP A 284 -5.48 -10.47 13.63
CA ASP A 284 -6.02 -11.82 13.89
C ASP A 284 -6.91 -12.37 12.75
N TYR A 285 -7.08 -11.63 11.66
CA TYR A 285 -8.05 -12.00 10.61
C TYR A 285 -7.77 -13.37 9.98
N TYR A 286 -6.50 -13.68 9.70
CA TYR A 286 -6.15 -14.97 9.12
C TYR A 286 -6.41 -16.15 10.09
N ARG A 287 -6.28 -15.93 11.40
CA ARG A 287 -6.68 -16.93 12.40
C ARG A 287 -8.20 -17.19 12.38
N GLN A 288 -9.00 -16.15 12.14
CA GLN A 288 -10.45 -16.31 12.00
C GLN A 288 -10.81 -17.09 10.74
N LEU A 289 -10.16 -16.80 9.61
CA LEU A 289 -10.38 -17.51 8.35
C LEU A 289 -9.89 -18.96 8.40
N GLY A 290 -8.78 -19.23 9.06
CA GLY A 290 -8.16 -20.55 9.16
C GLY A 290 -9.05 -21.63 9.79
N THR A 291 -10.11 -21.25 10.51
CA THR A 291 -11.08 -22.17 11.13
C THR A 291 -12.30 -22.48 10.25
N ALA A 292 -12.47 -21.77 9.13
CA ALA A 292 -13.72 -21.76 8.36
C ALA A 292 -13.74 -22.71 7.13
N GLY A 293 -12.69 -23.50 6.90
CA GLY A 293 -12.50 -24.24 5.65
C GLY A 293 -12.20 -23.31 4.48
N VAL A 294 -12.70 -23.62 3.27
CA VAL A 294 -12.45 -22.76 2.09
C VAL A 294 -13.32 -21.50 2.18
N THR A 295 -12.69 -20.36 2.41
CA THR A 295 -13.38 -19.06 2.38
C THR A 295 -13.51 -18.57 0.93
N LYS A 296 -14.73 -18.26 0.50
CA LYS A 296 -15.02 -17.81 -0.88
C LYS A 296 -15.09 -16.28 -0.95
N ASN A 297 -14.30 -15.68 -1.85
CA ASN A 297 -14.26 -14.25 -2.13
C ASN A 297 -14.24 -13.38 -0.86
N PRO A 298 -13.29 -13.57 0.08
CA PRO A 298 -13.25 -12.78 1.31
C PRO A 298 -13.16 -11.29 0.98
N GLN A 299 -13.96 -10.49 1.69
CA GLN A 299 -14.04 -9.03 1.51
C GLN A 299 -13.29 -8.27 2.62
N GLY A 300 -12.47 -8.99 3.39
CA GLY A 300 -11.83 -8.43 4.57
C GLY A 300 -12.73 -8.34 5.81
N PRO A 301 -12.18 -7.99 6.96
CA PRO A 301 -12.93 -7.75 8.17
C PRO A 301 -13.73 -6.44 8.09
N SER A 302 -14.81 -6.33 8.89
CA SER A 302 -15.67 -5.15 8.92
C SER A 302 -15.02 -3.91 9.54
N ASN A 303 -13.95 -4.09 10.32
CA ASN A 303 -13.22 -3.02 11.01
C ASN A 303 -11.73 -3.33 11.11
N SER A 304 -10.94 -2.28 11.30
CA SER A 304 -9.51 -2.40 11.57
C SER A 304 -9.25 -2.75 13.02
N ASP A 305 -8.19 -3.54 13.25
CA ASP A 305 -7.64 -3.79 14.58
C ASP A 305 -6.14 -4.06 14.49
N ASP A 306 -5.36 -3.14 15.03
CA ASP A 306 -3.91 -3.23 15.10
C ASP A 306 -3.45 -3.10 16.55
N PRO A 307 -3.10 -4.20 17.23
CA PRO A 307 -2.64 -4.15 18.62
C PRO A 307 -1.36 -3.32 18.82
N SER A 308 -0.57 -3.07 17.78
CA SER A 308 0.64 -2.23 17.88
C SER A 308 0.32 -0.74 17.90
N GLU A 309 -0.86 -0.33 17.39
CA GLU A 309 -1.34 1.06 17.36
C GLU A 309 -2.85 1.10 17.59
N PRO A 310 -3.29 0.88 18.85
CA PRO A 310 -4.71 0.85 19.19
C PRO A 310 -5.42 2.16 18.84
N GLY A 311 -6.61 2.04 18.23
CA GLY A 311 -7.42 3.20 17.85
C GLY A 311 -7.08 3.82 16.50
N VAL A 312 -6.00 3.43 15.85
CA VAL A 312 -5.65 3.86 14.49
C VAL A 312 -6.18 2.87 13.47
N ALA A 313 -7.17 3.28 12.68
CA ALA A 313 -7.72 2.44 11.61
C ALA A 313 -6.69 2.29 10.47
N LYS A 314 -6.51 1.06 9.97
CA LYS A 314 -5.56 0.77 8.89
C LYS A 314 -6.16 -0.09 7.80
N LYS A 315 -5.74 0.17 6.59
CA LYS A 315 -5.97 -0.66 5.40
C LYS A 315 -4.78 -1.57 5.15
N VAL A 316 -5.06 -2.73 4.54
CA VAL A 316 -4.01 -3.66 4.11
C VAL A 316 -3.23 -3.09 2.92
N GLN A 317 -1.94 -3.32 2.91
CA GLN A 317 -1.01 -3.05 1.82
C GLN A 317 -0.28 -4.35 1.45
N LYS A 318 -0.01 -4.56 0.17
CA LYS A 318 0.61 -5.78 -0.35
C LYS A 318 1.84 -5.48 -1.20
N GLY A 319 2.70 -6.48 -1.38
CA GLY A 319 3.80 -6.47 -2.35
C GLY A 319 5.14 -5.96 -1.85
N GLY A 320 5.18 -5.22 -0.76
CA GLY A 320 6.43 -4.56 -0.34
C GLY A 320 6.81 -3.41 -1.28
N SER A 321 8.00 -2.86 -1.11
CA SER A 321 8.47 -1.72 -1.92
C SER A 321 9.98 -1.77 -2.14
N PHE A 322 10.51 -0.78 -2.87
CA PHE A 322 11.96 -0.57 -3.04
C PHE A 322 12.73 -0.35 -1.72
N LEU A 323 12.02 -0.15 -0.60
CA LEU A 323 12.59 -0.03 0.74
C LEU A 323 12.60 -1.35 1.52
N CYS A 324 12.00 -2.42 0.97
CA CYS A 324 11.95 -3.69 1.66
C CYS A 324 13.24 -4.50 1.48
N THR A 325 13.72 -5.07 2.59
CA THR A 325 14.93 -5.91 2.66
C THR A 325 14.71 -6.99 3.72
N ASP A 326 15.49 -8.06 3.68
CA ASP A 326 15.47 -9.13 4.69
C ASP A 326 15.96 -8.67 6.07
N GLN A 327 16.69 -7.56 6.14
CA GLN A 327 17.19 -6.98 7.40
C GLN A 327 16.08 -6.32 8.23
N TYR A 328 15.03 -5.76 7.57
CA TYR A 328 14.00 -4.97 8.23
C TYR A 328 12.58 -5.37 7.81
N CYS A 329 12.31 -5.47 6.51
CA CYS A 329 10.97 -5.69 5.97
C CYS A 329 11.04 -6.63 4.76
N ALA A 330 10.95 -7.94 4.94
CA ALA A 330 10.93 -8.90 3.82
C ALA A 330 9.53 -9.06 3.18
N ARG A 331 8.65 -8.05 3.29
CA ARG A 331 7.23 -8.15 2.91
C ARG A 331 6.97 -8.06 1.39
N TYR A 332 8.00 -8.15 0.56
CA TYR A 332 7.90 -8.43 -0.88
C TYR A 332 7.54 -9.90 -1.18
N MET A 333 7.37 -10.74 -0.17
CA MET A 333 6.84 -12.09 -0.30
C MET A 333 5.31 -12.04 -0.44
N PRO A 334 4.68 -12.80 -1.38
CA PRO A 334 3.26 -12.63 -1.72
C PRO A 334 2.30 -12.84 -0.54
N GLY A 335 2.62 -13.78 0.36
CA GLY A 335 1.79 -14.04 1.55
C GLY A 335 1.95 -13.02 2.68
N ALA A 336 2.91 -12.10 2.60
CA ALA A 336 3.09 -11.08 3.62
C ALA A 336 2.02 -9.98 3.53
N ARG A 337 1.74 -9.36 4.67
CA ARG A 337 0.78 -8.26 4.82
C ARG A 337 1.49 -7.01 5.31
N GLY A 338 1.21 -5.88 4.71
CA GLY A 338 1.51 -4.55 5.23
C GLY A 338 0.24 -3.87 5.72
N LYS A 339 0.40 -2.69 6.32
CA LYS A 339 -0.71 -1.91 6.86
C LYS A 339 -0.37 -0.42 6.82
N GLY A 340 -1.37 0.43 6.58
CA GLY A 340 -1.20 1.87 6.60
C GLY A 340 -2.50 2.60 6.90
N ALA A 341 -2.38 3.78 7.50
CA ALA A 341 -3.52 4.65 7.73
C ALA A 341 -4.08 5.16 6.39
N PRO A 342 -5.42 5.17 6.20
CA PRO A 342 -6.03 5.47 4.91
C PRO A 342 -5.88 6.93 4.48
N ASP A 343 -5.59 7.83 5.39
CA ASP A 343 -5.44 9.26 5.18
C ASP A 343 -4.01 9.71 4.84
N THR A 344 -3.07 8.77 4.71
CA THR A 344 -1.65 9.08 4.51
C THR A 344 -1.09 8.36 3.29
N GLY A 345 -0.50 9.11 2.36
CA GLY A 345 0.35 8.60 1.30
C GLY A 345 1.84 8.62 1.71
N THR A 346 2.66 7.86 0.99
CA THR A 346 4.12 7.86 1.15
C THR A 346 4.80 7.73 -0.19
N ASN A 347 6.10 8.05 -0.28
CA ASN A 347 6.87 7.96 -1.54
C ASN A 347 7.16 6.52 -2.01
N HIS A 348 6.62 5.50 -1.34
CA HIS A 348 6.76 4.09 -1.70
C HIS A 348 5.41 3.33 -1.72
N LEU A 349 4.29 4.05 -1.82
CA LEU A 349 2.95 3.49 -1.75
C LEU A 349 2.11 3.96 -2.94
N GLY A 350 1.67 3.01 -3.73
CA GLY A 350 0.81 3.16 -4.89
C GLY A 350 -0.34 2.16 -4.88
N PHE A 351 -0.78 1.72 -6.06
CA PHE A 351 -1.89 0.78 -6.20
C PHE A 351 -2.02 0.24 -7.61
N ARG A 352 -2.77 -0.86 -7.77
CA ARG A 352 -3.37 -1.32 -9.03
C ARG A 352 -4.84 -1.63 -8.84
N LEU A 353 -5.59 -1.70 -9.93
CA LEU A 353 -7.03 -1.90 -9.88
C LEU A 353 -7.46 -3.21 -10.53
N VAL A 354 -8.67 -3.62 -10.18
CA VAL A 354 -9.38 -4.74 -10.79
C VAL A 354 -10.73 -4.30 -11.33
N LYS A 355 -11.30 -5.12 -12.20
CA LYS A 355 -12.63 -4.94 -12.73
C LYS A 355 -13.37 -6.27 -12.75
N ASP A 356 -14.59 -6.25 -12.21
CA ASP A 356 -15.52 -7.36 -12.38
C ASP A 356 -16.06 -7.33 -13.79
N ALA A 357 -15.93 -8.42 -14.50
CA ALA A 357 -16.49 -8.59 -15.82
C ALA A 357 -16.69 -10.07 -16.13
N PRO A 358 -17.59 -10.44 -17.03
CA PRO A 358 -17.62 -11.78 -17.57
C PRO A 358 -16.23 -12.18 -18.11
N ALA A 359 -15.92 -13.48 -18.06
CA ALA A 359 -14.74 -14.01 -18.70
C ALA A 359 -14.71 -13.61 -20.20
N PRO A 360 -13.53 -13.43 -20.79
CA PRO A 360 -13.43 -13.25 -22.22
C PRO A 360 -13.99 -14.50 -22.92
N HIS A 361 -14.78 -14.27 -23.96
CA HIS A 361 -15.34 -15.34 -24.79
C HIS A 361 -14.27 -15.96 -25.67
#